data_b6d77c9e4d7983213fefd7bdc679d311
#
_entry.id   b6d77c9e4d7983213fefd7bdc679d311
#
_cell.length_a   1.000
_cell.length_b   1.000
_cell.length_c   1.000
_cell.angle_alpha   90.00
_cell.angle_beta   90.00
_cell.angle_gamma   90.00
#
_symmetry.space_group_name_H-M   'P 1'
#
loop_
_entity.id
_entity.type
_entity.pdbx_description
1 polymer ?
#
loop_
_entity_poly.entity_id
_entity_poly.type
_entity_poly.pdbx_seq_one_letter_code
_entity_poly.pdbx_strand_id
1 'polypeptide(L)'
;MLTIQTLTFNPFSENTYILSDESGECIIIDPGCYSAEEKAELSSLISSKSLRPVKLVLTHAHIDHILGNNYVCGKYNIPIVMCEIETQLLQSGPVYGQMWGIECEPSPEPSEFLKDGDILKFGTTELEVLFTPGHSPGSLSYFHRESKRLIAGDVLFRESIGRTDLPGGSFEVLEKSIREKLYSLDDEVIVYPGHGPETTIGWEKGNNPFVSM
;
A
#
# COMPACT_ATOMS: atom_id res chain seq x y z
N MET A 1 9.09 -4.24 18.22
CA MET A 1 9.80 -3.41 17.18
C MET A 1 9.23 -3.75 15.81
N LEU A 2 8.86 -2.74 14.97
CA LEU A 2 8.31 -2.95 13.63
C LEU A 2 9.39 -3.46 12.66
N THR A 3 9.09 -4.56 11.96
CA THR A 3 9.88 -5.10 10.85
C THR A 3 9.07 -4.99 9.56
N ILE A 4 9.69 -4.50 8.48
CA ILE A 4 9.10 -4.42 7.15
C ILE A 4 9.87 -5.35 6.22
N GLN A 5 9.15 -6.19 5.48
CA GLN A 5 9.68 -7.01 4.39
C GLN A 5 9.03 -6.53 3.10
N THR A 6 9.81 -6.35 2.07
CA THR A 6 9.34 -5.93 0.74
C THR A 6 9.51 -7.09 -0.23
N LEU A 7 8.46 -7.36 -1.00
CA LEU A 7 8.48 -8.26 -2.16
C LEU A 7 7.99 -7.45 -3.36
N THR A 8 8.65 -7.61 -4.50
CA THR A 8 8.24 -6.90 -5.71
C THR A 8 7.63 -7.90 -6.68
N PHE A 9 6.38 -7.66 -7.06
CA PHE A 9 5.57 -8.62 -7.81
C PHE A 9 4.99 -8.04 -9.10
N ASN A 10 4.42 -8.90 -9.89
CA ASN A 10 3.68 -8.70 -11.13
C ASN A 10 4.42 -7.88 -12.21
N PRO A 11 3.89 -7.80 -13.45
CA PRO A 11 4.53 -7.07 -14.55
C PRO A 11 4.71 -5.57 -14.33
N PHE A 12 4.03 -4.99 -13.33
CA PHE A 12 4.15 -3.56 -13.00
C PHE A 12 5.25 -3.29 -11.95
N SER A 13 5.89 -4.34 -11.41
CA SER A 13 6.91 -4.24 -10.36
C SER A 13 6.38 -3.52 -9.11
N GLU A 14 5.17 -3.89 -8.69
CA GLU A 14 4.55 -3.40 -7.48
C GLU A 14 5.25 -3.94 -6.24
N ASN A 15 5.34 -3.14 -5.19
CA ASN A 15 5.93 -3.47 -3.89
C ASN A 15 4.86 -3.88 -2.87
N THR A 16 4.72 -5.17 -2.66
CA THR A 16 3.94 -5.75 -1.58
C THR A 16 4.72 -5.69 -0.27
N TYR A 17 4.10 -5.23 0.80
CA TYR A 17 4.74 -5.11 2.12
C TYR A 17 4.16 -6.08 3.14
N ILE A 18 5.05 -6.75 3.90
CA ILE A 18 4.69 -7.52 5.10
C ILE A 18 5.25 -6.79 6.31
N LEU A 19 4.34 -6.24 7.11
CA LEU A 19 4.68 -5.57 8.37
C LEU A 19 4.43 -6.52 9.52
N SER A 20 5.42 -6.73 10.37
CA SER A 20 5.35 -7.63 11.54
C SER A 20 6.02 -7.03 12.76
N ASP A 21 5.65 -7.52 13.94
CA ASP A 21 6.27 -7.16 15.20
C ASP A 21 6.64 -8.40 16.07
N GLU A 22 7.10 -8.18 17.28
CA GLU A 22 7.49 -9.22 18.21
C GLU A 22 6.36 -10.15 18.68
N SER A 23 5.10 -9.83 18.43
CA SER A 23 3.96 -10.72 18.71
C SER A 23 3.87 -11.89 17.73
N GLY A 24 4.58 -11.80 16.59
CA GLY A 24 4.46 -12.71 15.48
C GLY A 24 3.25 -12.45 14.60
N GLU A 25 2.37 -11.50 14.95
CA GLU A 25 1.32 -11.02 14.03
C GLU A 25 1.92 -10.19 12.89
N CYS A 26 1.28 -10.27 11.73
CA CYS A 26 1.63 -9.41 10.61
C CYS A 26 0.40 -8.97 9.82
N ILE A 27 0.55 -7.86 9.12
CA ILE A 27 -0.37 -7.42 8.07
C ILE A 27 0.33 -7.50 6.72
N ILE A 28 -0.44 -7.75 5.67
CA ILE A 28 0.02 -7.75 4.28
C ILE A 28 -0.58 -6.54 3.61
N ILE A 29 0.25 -5.64 3.09
CA ILE A 29 -0.19 -4.41 2.42
C ILE A 29 0.02 -4.59 0.93
N ASP A 30 -1.01 -4.28 0.16
CA ASP A 30 -1.06 -4.30 -1.31
C ASP A 30 -0.49 -5.61 -1.89
N PRO A 31 -1.14 -6.77 -1.70
CA PRO A 31 -0.62 -8.03 -2.22
C PRO A 31 -0.77 -8.09 -3.76
N GLY A 32 0.28 -7.70 -4.47
CA GLY A 32 0.34 -7.75 -5.94
C GLY A 32 0.72 -9.11 -6.52
N CYS A 33 0.92 -10.16 -5.70
CA CYS A 33 1.37 -11.46 -6.16
C CYS A 33 0.38 -12.09 -7.17
N TYR A 34 0.86 -12.28 -8.41
CA TYR A 34 0.07 -12.70 -9.56
C TYR A 34 0.33 -14.16 -9.94
N SER A 35 1.58 -14.50 -10.21
CA SER A 35 1.95 -15.84 -10.64
C SER A 35 1.94 -16.86 -9.48
N ALA A 36 1.98 -18.15 -9.82
CA ALA A 36 2.10 -19.21 -8.81
C ALA A 36 3.40 -19.11 -8.02
N GLU A 37 4.47 -18.72 -8.68
CA GLU A 37 5.80 -18.51 -8.10
C GLU A 37 5.78 -17.35 -7.10
N GLU A 38 5.19 -16.21 -7.44
CA GLU A 38 5.06 -15.06 -6.56
C GLU A 38 4.19 -15.37 -5.34
N LYS A 39 3.07 -16.08 -5.54
CA LYS A 39 2.22 -16.58 -4.44
C LYS A 39 2.97 -17.52 -3.50
N ALA A 40 3.83 -18.38 -4.06
CA ALA A 40 4.68 -19.27 -3.28
C ALA A 40 5.78 -18.50 -2.53
N GLU A 41 6.39 -17.49 -3.13
CA GLU A 41 7.39 -16.63 -2.51
C GLU A 41 6.82 -15.89 -1.30
N LEU A 42 5.67 -15.21 -1.45
CA LEU A 42 4.96 -14.55 -0.36
C LEU A 42 4.69 -15.54 0.81
N SER A 43 4.16 -16.71 0.48
CA SER A 43 3.84 -17.72 1.49
C SER A 43 5.06 -18.30 2.18
N SER A 44 6.15 -18.50 1.44
CA SER A 44 7.41 -19.03 1.96
C SER A 44 8.06 -18.03 2.93
N LEU A 45 8.01 -16.73 2.61
CA LEU A 45 8.50 -15.69 3.50
C LEU A 45 7.72 -15.68 4.83
N ILE A 46 6.39 -15.69 4.78
CA ILE A 46 5.52 -15.70 5.96
C ILE A 46 5.80 -16.95 6.81
N SER A 47 5.88 -18.13 6.18
CA SER A 47 6.12 -19.40 6.88
C SER A 47 7.52 -19.48 7.48
N SER A 48 8.56 -19.06 6.76
CA SER A 48 9.95 -19.11 7.22
C SER A 48 10.20 -18.26 8.47
N LYS A 49 9.42 -17.18 8.61
CA LYS A 49 9.48 -16.28 9.76
C LYS A 49 8.44 -16.61 10.84
N SER A 50 7.65 -17.67 10.64
CA SER A 50 6.57 -18.09 11.57
C SER A 50 5.58 -16.95 11.86
N LEU A 51 5.29 -16.12 10.84
CA LEU A 51 4.36 -15.00 10.97
C LEU A 51 2.91 -15.46 10.86
N ARG A 52 2.03 -14.72 11.54
CA ARG A 52 0.59 -14.94 11.53
C ARG A 52 -0.12 -13.72 10.90
N PRO A 53 -0.50 -13.78 9.62
CA PRO A 53 -1.27 -12.72 9.00
C PRO A 53 -2.62 -12.52 9.69
N VAL A 54 -2.97 -11.26 9.98
CA VAL A 54 -4.24 -10.91 10.66
C VAL A 54 -5.12 -9.97 9.83
N LYS A 55 -4.56 -9.23 8.89
CA LYS A 55 -5.28 -8.34 7.97
C LYS A 55 -4.55 -8.27 6.63
N LEU A 56 -5.33 -8.12 5.56
CA LEU A 56 -4.89 -7.59 4.29
C LEU A 56 -5.29 -6.12 4.26
N VAL A 57 -4.36 -5.24 3.98
CA VAL A 57 -4.56 -3.79 4.01
C VAL A 57 -4.26 -3.23 2.63
N LEU A 58 -5.11 -2.35 2.10
CA LEU A 58 -4.85 -1.70 0.82
C LEU A 58 -4.54 -0.22 1.02
N THR A 59 -3.51 0.27 0.32
CA THR A 59 -3.28 1.71 0.19
C THR A 59 -4.30 2.30 -0.78
N HIS A 60 -4.58 1.62 -1.87
CA HIS A 60 -5.60 1.93 -2.87
C HIS A 60 -5.95 0.67 -3.69
N ALA A 61 -6.87 0.75 -4.63
CA ALA A 61 -7.39 -0.43 -5.31
C ALA A 61 -7.05 -0.48 -6.82
N HIS A 62 -5.91 0.06 -7.27
CA HIS A 62 -5.44 -0.20 -8.62
C HIS A 62 -5.05 -1.68 -8.79
N ILE A 63 -5.15 -2.14 -10.02
CA ILE A 63 -5.12 -3.58 -10.35
C ILE A 63 -3.87 -4.29 -9.83
N ASP A 64 -2.72 -3.68 -9.99
CA ASP A 64 -1.42 -4.24 -9.60
C ASP A 64 -1.27 -4.42 -8.08
N HIS A 65 -1.99 -3.65 -7.26
CA HIS A 65 -2.01 -3.74 -5.80
C HIS A 65 -3.00 -4.78 -5.26
N ILE A 66 -3.87 -5.34 -6.11
CA ILE A 66 -4.97 -6.21 -5.69
C ILE A 66 -4.94 -7.63 -6.28
N LEU A 67 -3.99 -7.93 -7.18
CA LEU A 67 -3.91 -9.21 -7.89
C LEU A 67 -3.81 -10.43 -6.96
N GLY A 68 -3.23 -10.25 -5.78
CA GLY A 68 -3.09 -11.29 -4.76
C GLY A 68 -4.22 -11.35 -3.73
N ASN A 69 -5.19 -10.44 -3.76
CA ASN A 69 -6.21 -10.33 -2.70
C ASN A 69 -6.96 -11.65 -2.45
N ASN A 70 -7.45 -12.26 -3.52
CA ASN A 70 -8.23 -13.50 -3.41
C ASN A 70 -7.39 -14.64 -2.83
N TYR A 71 -6.13 -14.77 -3.28
CA TYR A 71 -5.20 -15.75 -2.76
C TYR A 71 -4.88 -15.54 -1.28
N VAL A 72 -4.54 -14.31 -0.88
CA VAL A 72 -4.16 -13.98 0.49
C VAL A 72 -5.33 -14.16 1.46
N CYS A 73 -6.49 -13.62 1.12
CA CYS A 73 -7.69 -13.77 1.95
C CYS A 73 -8.11 -15.23 2.07
N GLY A 74 -8.11 -15.98 0.97
CA GLY A 74 -8.47 -17.39 0.97
C GLY A 74 -7.50 -18.27 1.75
N LYS A 75 -6.19 -18.00 1.63
CA LYS A 75 -5.15 -18.78 2.30
C LYS A 75 -5.08 -18.56 3.80
N TYR A 76 -5.21 -17.30 4.24
CA TYR A 76 -5.00 -16.93 5.65
C TYR A 76 -6.29 -16.67 6.40
N ASN A 77 -7.43 -16.66 5.70
CA ASN A 77 -8.76 -16.37 6.27
C ASN A 77 -8.77 -15.04 7.02
N ILE A 78 -8.28 -13.96 6.38
CA ILE A 78 -8.14 -12.63 6.94
C ILE A 78 -9.01 -11.61 6.18
N PRO A 79 -9.47 -10.53 6.86
CA PRO A 79 -10.27 -9.49 6.25
C PRO A 79 -9.45 -8.55 5.37
N ILE A 80 -10.12 -7.90 4.39
CA ILE A 80 -9.60 -6.73 3.68
C ILE A 80 -9.98 -5.47 4.45
N VAL A 81 -8.99 -4.59 4.63
CA VAL A 81 -9.09 -3.29 5.30
C VAL A 81 -8.62 -2.20 4.34
N MET A 82 -9.43 -1.18 4.07
CA MET A 82 -9.12 -0.15 3.07
C MET A 82 -9.95 1.12 3.27
N CYS A 83 -9.77 2.13 2.42
CA CYS A 83 -10.68 3.27 2.33
C CYS A 83 -11.99 2.87 1.64
N GLU A 84 -13.15 3.26 2.19
CA GLU A 84 -14.46 2.96 1.61
C GLU A 84 -14.61 3.53 0.19
N ILE A 85 -13.98 4.67 -0.09
CA ILE A 85 -14.02 5.33 -1.40
C ILE A 85 -13.48 4.43 -2.53
N GLU A 86 -12.55 3.54 -2.22
CA GLU A 86 -11.92 2.61 -3.18
C GLU A 86 -12.79 1.39 -3.53
N THR A 87 -13.93 1.19 -2.87
CA THR A 87 -14.76 -0.02 -3.04
C THR A 87 -15.18 -0.24 -4.49
N GLN A 88 -15.60 0.83 -5.19
CA GLN A 88 -16.00 0.72 -6.59
C GLN A 88 -14.83 0.37 -7.50
N LEU A 89 -13.64 0.91 -7.22
CA LEU A 89 -12.42 0.60 -7.97
C LEU A 89 -12.01 -0.86 -7.74
N LEU A 90 -12.03 -1.32 -6.50
CA LEU A 90 -11.76 -2.72 -6.14
C LEU A 90 -12.68 -3.70 -6.90
N GLN A 91 -13.98 -3.42 -6.93
CA GLN A 91 -14.95 -4.25 -7.65
C GLN A 91 -14.75 -4.22 -9.18
N SER A 92 -14.14 -3.16 -9.70
CA SER A 92 -13.82 -3.01 -11.12
C SER A 92 -12.52 -3.72 -11.55
N GLY A 93 -11.78 -4.33 -10.63
CA GLY A 93 -10.52 -5.03 -10.88
C GLY A 93 -10.56 -5.99 -12.09
N PRO A 94 -11.56 -6.90 -12.20
CA PRO A 94 -11.66 -7.80 -13.37
C PRO A 94 -11.83 -7.07 -14.71
N VAL A 95 -12.52 -5.93 -14.73
CA VAL A 95 -12.71 -5.12 -15.94
C VAL A 95 -11.39 -4.45 -16.35
N TYR A 96 -10.68 -3.86 -15.39
CA TYR A 96 -9.36 -3.29 -15.64
C TYR A 96 -8.35 -4.37 -16.05
N GLY A 97 -8.43 -5.57 -15.46
CA GLY A 97 -7.61 -6.71 -15.86
C GLY A 97 -7.74 -7.02 -17.34
N GLN A 98 -8.97 -7.09 -17.85
CA GLN A 98 -9.23 -7.32 -19.28
C GLN A 98 -8.61 -6.22 -20.15
N MET A 99 -8.67 -4.95 -19.74
CA MET A 99 -8.08 -3.83 -20.48
C MET A 99 -6.55 -3.93 -20.59
N TRP A 100 -5.90 -4.48 -19.58
CA TRP A 100 -4.43 -4.66 -19.53
C TRP A 100 -3.98 -6.05 -19.97
N GLY A 101 -4.91 -6.95 -20.33
CA GLY A 101 -4.58 -8.34 -20.71
C GLY A 101 -4.07 -9.17 -19.53
N ILE A 102 -4.49 -8.84 -18.31
CA ILE A 102 -4.13 -9.51 -17.05
C ILE A 102 -5.39 -10.12 -16.47
N GLU A 103 -5.31 -11.39 -16.10
CA GLU A 103 -6.40 -12.05 -15.38
C GLU A 103 -6.44 -11.53 -13.94
N CYS A 104 -7.54 -10.89 -13.55
CA CYS A 104 -7.77 -10.40 -12.20
C CYS A 104 -9.05 -11.04 -11.66
N GLU A 105 -8.91 -11.88 -10.65
CA GLU A 105 -10.05 -12.46 -9.94
C GLU A 105 -10.77 -11.35 -9.13
N PRO A 106 -12.11 -11.44 -8.97
CA PRO A 106 -12.82 -10.54 -8.08
C PRO A 106 -12.23 -10.61 -6.67
N SER A 107 -11.88 -9.47 -6.09
CA SER A 107 -11.46 -9.43 -4.69
C SER A 107 -12.63 -9.74 -3.76
N PRO A 108 -12.39 -10.37 -2.59
CA PRO A 108 -13.39 -10.44 -1.53
C PRO A 108 -13.87 -9.06 -1.10
N GLU A 109 -15.09 -8.99 -0.58
CA GLU A 109 -15.64 -7.74 -0.07
C GLU A 109 -14.86 -7.26 1.16
N PRO A 110 -14.48 -5.96 1.23
CA PRO A 110 -13.85 -5.40 2.42
C PRO A 110 -14.79 -5.47 3.63
N SER A 111 -14.23 -5.71 4.80
CA SER A 111 -15.03 -5.80 6.04
C SER A 111 -14.68 -4.72 7.07
N GLU A 112 -13.59 -3.99 6.88
CA GLU A 112 -13.18 -2.87 7.72
C GLU A 112 -12.81 -1.68 6.83
N PHE A 113 -13.28 -0.48 7.21
CA PHE A 113 -12.95 0.75 6.50
C PHE A 113 -12.17 1.71 7.40
N LEU A 114 -11.15 2.34 6.79
CA LEU A 114 -10.29 3.32 7.43
C LEU A 114 -10.45 4.69 6.79
N LYS A 115 -10.22 5.72 7.59
CA LYS A 115 -10.24 7.12 7.19
C LYS A 115 -9.09 7.89 7.82
N ASP A 116 -8.90 9.12 7.43
CA ASP A 116 -7.87 10.02 7.97
C ASP A 116 -7.92 10.10 9.49
N GLY A 117 -6.76 9.91 10.13
CA GLY A 117 -6.59 9.98 11.58
C GLY A 117 -6.96 8.72 12.35
N ASP A 118 -7.46 7.68 11.68
CA ASP A 118 -7.66 6.37 12.33
C ASP A 118 -6.32 5.74 12.70
N ILE A 119 -6.36 4.76 13.61
CA ILE A 119 -5.19 3.96 13.99
C ILE A 119 -5.42 2.51 13.57
N LEU A 120 -4.62 2.05 12.62
CA LEU A 120 -4.56 0.64 12.23
C LEU A 120 -3.67 -0.14 13.20
N LYS A 121 -4.22 -1.22 13.80
CA LYS A 121 -3.51 -2.01 14.82
C LYS A 121 -3.31 -3.46 14.39
N PHE A 122 -2.14 -3.99 14.71
CA PHE A 122 -1.84 -5.42 14.68
C PHE A 122 -0.74 -5.73 15.73
N GLY A 123 -0.83 -6.86 16.40
CA GLY A 123 0.07 -7.18 17.51
C GLY A 123 0.18 -6.06 18.53
N THR A 124 1.37 -5.53 18.71
CA THR A 124 1.68 -4.37 19.56
C THR A 124 1.91 -3.08 18.76
N THR A 125 1.75 -3.14 17.44
CA THR A 125 2.06 -2.05 16.51
C THR A 125 0.82 -1.21 16.19
N GLU A 126 1.00 0.10 16.16
CA GLU A 126 -0.01 1.09 15.77
C GLU A 126 0.51 1.91 14.58
N LEU A 127 -0.29 2.01 13.53
CA LEU A 127 -0.02 2.85 12.36
C LEU A 127 -1.05 3.96 12.27
N GLU A 128 -0.59 5.20 12.13
CA GLU A 128 -1.47 6.33 11.83
C GLU A 128 -1.90 6.26 10.37
N VAL A 129 -3.20 6.42 10.13
CA VAL A 129 -3.77 6.44 8.79
C VAL A 129 -3.81 7.88 8.29
N LEU A 130 -3.14 8.14 7.19
CA LEU A 130 -3.14 9.44 6.50
C LEU A 130 -3.94 9.32 5.21
N PHE A 131 -4.96 10.14 5.04
CA PHE A 131 -5.70 10.23 3.79
C PHE A 131 -4.90 11.07 2.78
N THR A 132 -4.46 10.44 1.70
CA THR A 132 -3.52 10.99 0.71
C THR A 132 -4.02 10.81 -0.72
N PRO A 133 -5.21 11.33 -1.05
CA PRO A 133 -5.81 11.17 -2.37
C PRO A 133 -5.05 11.91 -3.46
N GLY A 134 -5.35 11.56 -4.73
CA GLY A 134 -4.89 12.27 -5.91
C GLY A 134 -4.30 11.35 -6.98
N HIS A 135 -3.61 10.26 -6.61
CA HIS A 135 -3.33 9.15 -7.51
C HIS A 135 -4.59 8.28 -7.69
N SER A 136 -5.19 7.89 -6.57
CA SER A 136 -6.53 7.31 -6.49
C SER A 136 -7.37 8.13 -5.51
N PRO A 137 -8.71 8.17 -5.66
CA PRO A 137 -9.57 9.04 -4.85
C PRO A 137 -9.60 8.66 -3.37
N GLY A 138 -9.33 7.41 -3.02
CA GLY A 138 -9.35 6.89 -1.66
C GLY A 138 -7.97 6.47 -1.13
N SER A 139 -6.87 6.92 -1.73
CA SER A 139 -5.52 6.54 -1.29
C SER A 139 -5.27 6.83 0.18
N LEU A 140 -4.72 5.83 0.88
CA LEU A 140 -4.26 5.91 2.26
C LEU A 140 -2.76 5.64 2.33
N SER A 141 -2.08 6.36 3.21
CA SER A 141 -0.71 6.06 3.62
C SER A 141 -0.68 5.67 5.09
N TYR A 142 0.23 4.79 5.49
CA TYR A 142 0.29 4.22 6.84
C TYR A 142 1.61 4.60 7.51
N PHE A 143 1.55 5.39 8.57
CA PHE A 143 2.71 5.96 9.24
C PHE A 143 2.96 5.32 10.61
N HIS A 144 4.13 4.72 10.79
CA HIS A 144 4.62 4.27 12.09
C HIS A 144 5.54 5.32 12.70
N ARG A 145 5.01 6.08 13.65
CA ARG A 145 5.68 7.24 14.25
C ARG A 145 6.98 6.89 14.96
N GLU A 146 6.96 5.82 15.78
CA GLU A 146 8.12 5.45 16.60
C GLU A 146 9.36 5.10 15.76
N SER A 147 9.20 4.36 14.65
CA SER A 147 10.32 3.99 13.78
C SER A 147 10.51 4.92 12.60
N LYS A 148 9.70 5.98 12.46
CA LYS A 148 9.74 6.95 11.36
C LYS A 148 9.66 6.26 9.99
N ARG A 149 8.64 5.40 9.79
CA ARG A 149 8.42 4.65 8.55
C ARG A 149 7.02 4.90 8.01
N LEU A 150 6.94 5.19 6.71
CA LEU A 150 5.71 5.51 6.00
C LEU A 150 5.53 4.56 4.81
N ILE A 151 4.46 3.78 4.80
CA ILE A 151 4.02 3.06 3.60
C ILE A 151 3.14 4.03 2.83
N ALA A 152 3.62 4.49 1.68
CA ALA A 152 2.98 5.59 0.95
C ALA A 152 2.05 5.12 -0.18
N GLY A 153 2.12 3.85 -0.58
CA GLY A 153 1.48 3.43 -1.84
C GLY A 153 1.97 4.29 -3.01
N ASP A 154 1.07 4.61 -3.92
CA ASP A 154 1.38 5.37 -5.14
C ASP A 154 1.23 6.89 -4.97
N VAL A 155 1.67 7.41 -3.83
CA VAL A 155 1.62 8.85 -3.54
C VAL A 155 2.96 9.53 -3.81
N LEU A 156 4.03 9.05 -3.19
CA LEU A 156 5.37 9.65 -3.27
C LEU A 156 6.41 8.56 -3.55
N PHE A 157 7.13 8.71 -4.64
CA PHE A 157 8.23 7.86 -5.09
C PHE A 157 9.56 8.58 -4.99
N ARG A 158 10.65 7.84 -5.13
CA ARG A 158 11.96 8.46 -5.22
C ARG A 158 12.08 9.32 -6.47
N GLU A 159 12.19 10.65 -6.28
CA GLU A 159 12.26 11.68 -7.33
C GLU A 159 11.07 11.63 -8.31
N SER A 160 9.91 11.11 -7.83
CA SER A 160 8.70 11.02 -8.63
C SER A 160 7.44 11.02 -7.75
N ILE A 161 6.28 11.00 -8.38
CA ILE A 161 4.98 10.88 -7.73
C ILE A 161 4.10 9.90 -8.51
N GLY A 162 3.01 9.45 -7.90
CA GLY A 162 1.99 8.65 -8.59
C GLY A 162 1.41 9.38 -9.78
N ARG A 163 1.05 8.63 -10.83
CA ARG A 163 0.33 9.20 -11.99
C ARG A 163 -1.06 9.69 -11.57
N THR A 164 -1.56 10.70 -12.29
CA THR A 164 -2.83 11.34 -11.95
C THR A 164 -3.80 11.40 -13.13
N ASP A 165 -3.50 10.67 -14.21
CA ASP A 165 -4.26 10.64 -15.47
C ASP A 165 -5.26 9.48 -15.56
N LEU A 166 -5.35 8.65 -14.51
CA LEU A 166 -6.35 7.59 -14.39
C LEU A 166 -7.68 8.14 -13.83
N PRO A 167 -8.80 7.43 -14.04
CA PRO A 167 -10.10 7.86 -13.52
C PRO A 167 -10.08 8.11 -12.00
N GLY A 168 -10.44 9.32 -11.58
CA GLY A 168 -10.40 9.76 -10.18
C GLY A 168 -9.08 10.38 -9.75
N GLY A 169 -8.05 10.38 -10.62
CA GLY A 169 -6.77 11.05 -10.37
C GLY A 169 -6.84 12.58 -10.54
N SER A 170 -6.01 13.30 -9.79
CA SER A 170 -5.84 14.76 -9.87
C SER A 170 -4.47 15.17 -9.36
N PHE A 171 -3.70 15.85 -10.19
CA PHE A 171 -2.38 16.35 -9.79
C PHE A 171 -2.47 17.35 -8.63
N GLU A 172 -3.40 18.29 -8.69
CA GLU A 172 -3.57 19.31 -7.67
C GLU A 172 -3.91 18.69 -6.30
N VAL A 173 -4.72 17.63 -6.31
CA VAL A 173 -5.08 16.92 -5.07
C VAL A 173 -3.89 16.12 -4.56
N LEU A 174 -3.14 15.44 -5.44
CA LEU A 174 -1.94 14.69 -5.06
C LEU A 174 -0.85 15.59 -4.52
N GLU A 175 -0.56 16.71 -5.20
CA GLU A 175 0.40 17.72 -4.73
C GLU A 175 0.02 18.22 -3.34
N LYS A 176 -1.25 18.54 -3.11
CA LYS A 176 -1.75 18.96 -1.80
C LYS A 176 -1.56 17.87 -0.74
N SER A 177 -1.89 16.63 -1.06
CA SER A 177 -1.69 15.48 -0.15
C SER A 177 -0.22 15.34 0.26
N ILE A 178 0.70 15.44 -0.71
CA ILE A 178 2.14 15.35 -0.44
C ILE A 178 2.60 16.52 0.43
N ARG A 179 2.28 17.75 0.06
CA ARG A 179 2.75 18.94 0.77
C ARG A 179 2.18 19.05 2.18
N GLU A 180 0.88 18.84 2.35
CA GLU A 180 0.20 19.06 3.64
C GLU A 180 0.31 17.86 4.60
N LYS A 181 0.34 16.62 4.08
CA LYS A 181 0.40 15.41 4.90
C LYS A 181 1.81 14.84 5.00
N LEU A 182 2.45 14.53 3.86
CA LEU A 182 3.73 13.83 3.89
C LEU A 182 4.89 14.75 4.24
N TYR A 183 4.95 15.94 3.63
CA TYR A 183 6.03 16.91 3.90
C TYR A 183 5.90 17.60 5.25
N SER A 184 4.78 17.45 5.98
CA SER A 184 4.69 17.85 7.38
C SER A 184 5.39 16.88 8.34
N LEU A 185 5.77 15.68 7.87
CA LEU A 185 6.52 14.70 8.64
C LEU A 185 8.01 15.09 8.73
N ASP A 186 8.72 14.47 9.69
CA ASP A 186 10.16 14.66 9.85
C ASP A 186 10.94 14.26 8.60
N ASP A 187 12.02 14.97 8.29
CA ASP A 187 12.87 14.69 7.12
C ASP A 187 13.50 13.30 7.14
N GLU A 188 13.70 12.71 8.33
CA GLU A 188 14.25 11.37 8.51
C GLU A 188 13.25 10.23 8.26
N VAL A 189 11.97 10.55 8.00
CA VAL A 189 10.95 9.52 7.72
C VAL A 189 11.32 8.80 6.43
N ILE A 190 11.46 7.47 6.53
CA ILE A 190 11.68 6.59 5.39
C ILE A 190 10.34 6.29 4.73
N VAL A 191 10.27 6.53 3.43
CA VAL A 191 9.08 6.30 2.59
C VAL A 191 9.25 4.99 1.83
N TYR A 192 8.28 4.11 1.98
CA TYR A 192 8.12 2.84 1.29
C TYR A 192 7.04 3.00 0.22
N PRO A 193 7.42 3.18 -1.05
CA PRO A 193 6.47 3.48 -2.13
C PRO A 193 5.85 2.22 -2.72
N GLY A 194 4.72 2.34 -3.42
CA GLY A 194 4.10 1.24 -4.16
C GLY A 194 4.97 0.69 -5.29
N HIS A 195 5.90 1.50 -5.83
CA HIS A 195 6.85 1.10 -6.87
C HIS A 195 8.24 1.69 -6.64
N GLY A 196 9.26 0.93 -7.06
CA GLY A 196 10.65 1.38 -7.01
C GLY A 196 11.28 1.37 -5.61
N PRO A 197 12.40 2.07 -5.43
CA PRO A 197 13.16 2.03 -4.19
C PRO A 197 12.61 2.97 -3.12
N GLU A 198 12.98 2.70 -1.88
CA GLU A 198 12.75 3.59 -0.73
C GLU A 198 13.37 4.98 -0.95
N THR A 199 12.78 5.98 -0.28
CA THR A 199 13.30 7.34 -0.22
C THR A 199 13.10 7.92 1.20
N THR A 200 13.35 9.22 1.39
CA THR A 200 13.03 9.91 2.64
C THR A 200 12.27 11.20 2.37
N ILE A 201 11.48 11.63 3.34
CA ILE A 201 10.75 12.91 3.24
C ILE A 201 11.72 14.05 2.97
N GLY A 202 12.86 14.11 3.67
CA GLY A 202 13.85 15.17 3.47
C GLY A 202 14.48 15.16 2.08
N TRP A 203 14.75 13.96 1.53
CA TRP A 203 15.25 13.87 0.15
C TRP A 203 14.25 14.43 -0.85
N GLU A 204 12.99 14.02 -0.73
CA GLU A 204 11.95 14.41 -1.69
C GLU A 204 11.60 15.91 -1.61
N LYS A 205 11.62 16.51 -0.43
CA LYS A 205 11.46 17.97 -0.29
C LYS A 205 12.47 18.77 -1.12
N GLY A 206 13.71 18.29 -1.22
CA GLY A 206 14.79 18.99 -1.91
C GLY A 206 15.00 18.56 -3.38
N ASN A 207 14.60 17.36 -3.76
CA ASN A 207 15.02 16.77 -5.04
C ASN A 207 13.85 16.31 -5.93
N ASN A 208 12.61 16.26 -5.42
CA ASN A 208 11.48 15.80 -6.22
C ASN A 208 11.11 16.86 -7.27
N PRO A 209 11.18 16.54 -8.58
CA PRO A 209 10.95 17.51 -9.65
C PRO A 209 9.48 17.93 -9.81
N PHE A 210 8.53 17.20 -9.20
CA PHE A 210 7.09 17.47 -9.31
C PHE A 210 6.56 18.31 -8.15
N VAL A 211 7.12 18.13 -6.95
CA VAL A 211 6.57 18.67 -5.70
C VAL A 211 7.65 19.21 -4.75
N SER A 212 8.80 19.67 -5.28
CA SER A 212 9.87 20.29 -4.47
C SER A 212 9.34 21.46 -3.63
N MET A 213 9.92 21.69 -2.45
CA MET A 213 9.60 22.83 -1.57
C MET A 213 10.44 24.05 -1.93
#